data_1e8dbe2ec8367bad651b94ea0b627ca4
#
_entry.id   1e8dbe2ec8367bad651b94ea0b627ca4
#
_cell.length_a   1.000
_cell.length_b   1.000
_cell.length_c   1.000
_cell.angle_alpha   90.00
_cell.angle_beta   90.00
_cell.angle_gamma   90.00
#
_symmetry.space_group_name_H-M   'P 1'
#
loop_
_entity.id
_entity.type
_entity.pdbx_description
1 polymer ?
#
loop_
_entity_poly.entity_id
_entity_poly.type
_entity_poly.pdbx_seq_one_letter_code
_entity_poly.pdbx_strand_id
1 'polypeptide(L)'
;MLQFITHHYREIGYLDSVRIALAGGCRWVQLRMKEASVDEIRPVALEAQRLCKEAGATFIIDDHVQLVKELHADGVHLGKQDMPVAEARRLLGEGFIIGGTANTVDDVEHHWRSGADYIGCGPFRFTATKANLAPVLGLEGYRDIVSRMRAKDIALPIVAIGGITAADIPDILQTGVTGIALSGSVLRAESPVEETRRLVRLTGGLS
;
A
#
# COMPACT_ATOMS: atom_id res chain seq x y z
N MET A 1 8.35 -1.35 7.86
CA MET A 1 7.04 -0.65 7.81
C MET A 1 6.03 -1.57 7.11
N LEU A 2 4.82 -1.75 7.68
CA LEU A 2 3.74 -2.57 7.11
C LEU A 2 2.58 -1.69 6.65
N GLN A 3 2.17 -1.82 5.38
CA GLN A 3 0.93 -1.28 4.85
C GLN A 3 -0.09 -2.43 4.69
N PHE A 4 -1.27 -2.27 5.23
CA PHE A 4 -2.38 -3.20 5.01
C PHE A 4 -3.33 -2.62 3.95
N ILE A 5 -3.60 -3.41 2.89
CA ILE A 5 -4.57 -3.06 1.85
C ILE A 5 -5.84 -3.86 2.09
N THR A 6 -6.98 -3.18 2.22
CA THR A 6 -8.25 -3.83 2.48
C THR A 6 -8.67 -4.76 1.35
N HIS A 7 -9.35 -5.83 1.71
CA HIS A 7 -9.90 -6.79 0.77
C HIS A 7 -11.12 -7.47 1.37
N HIS A 8 -12.13 -7.72 0.56
CA HIS A 8 -13.26 -8.55 0.96
C HIS A 8 -12.85 -10.03 0.82
N TYR A 9 -12.97 -10.80 1.90
CA TYR A 9 -12.62 -12.21 1.89
C TYR A 9 -13.61 -13.03 2.72
N ARG A 10 -14.40 -13.90 2.09
CA ARG A 10 -15.48 -14.66 2.73
C ARG A 10 -16.41 -13.74 3.50
N GLU A 11 -16.59 -13.97 4.81
CA GLU A 11 -17.42 -13.17 5.70
C GLU A 11 -16.73 -11.89 6.21
N ILE A 12 -15.44 -11.69 5.91
CA ILE A 12 -14.68 -10.52 6.34
C ILE A 12 -14.89 -9.40 5.33
N GLY A 13 -15.67 -8.38 5.72
CA GLY A 13 -15.87 -7.17 4.94
C GLY A 13 -14.70 -6.18 5.02
N TYR A 14 -14.80 -5.08 4.28
CA TYR A 14 -13.74 -4.05 4.25
C TYR A 14 -13.48 -3.46 5.64
N LEU A 15 -14.51 -3.07 6.38
CA LEU A 15 -14.35 -2.50 7.73
C LEU A 15 -13.81 -3.50 8.74
N ASP A 16 -14.21 -4.77 8.63
CA ASP A 16 -13.67 -5.83 9.50
C ASP A 16 -12.20 -6.07 9.21
N SER A 17 -11.79 -6.00 7.94
CA SER A 17 -10.39 -6.09 7.56
C SER A 17 -9.55 -4.93 8.13
N VAL A 18 -10.11 -3.71 8.19
CA VAL A 18 -9.48 -2.56 8.86
C VAL A 18 -9.32 -2.82 10.36
N ARG A 19 -10.39 -3.27 11.04
CA ARG A 19 -10.34 -3.59 12.49
C ARG A 19 -9.31 -4.65 12.81
N ILE A 20 -9.22 -5.70 12.00
CA ILE A 20 -8.22 -6.77 12.12
C ILE A 20 -6.80 -6.19 12.03
N ALA A 21 -6.53 -5.39 11.00
CA ALA A 21 -5.21 -4.80 10.79
C ALA A 21 -4.79 -3.89 11.96
N LEU A 22 -5.69 -3.02 12.42
CA LEU A 22 -5.45 -2.11 13.54
C LEU A 22 -5.26 -2.85 14.86
N ALA A 23 -6.08 -3.88 15.15
CA ALA A 23 -5.95 -4.71 16.34
C ALA A 23 -4.63 -5.50 16.37
N GLY A 24 -4.10 -5.87 15.20
CA GLY A 24 -2.78 -6.48 15.04
C GLY A 24 -1.61 -5.50 15.12
N GLY A 25 -1.87 -4.20 15.29
CA GLY A 25 -0.83 -3.18 15.43
C GLY A 25 -0.39 -2.53 14.12
N CYS A 26 -1.02 -2.82 12.98
CA CYS A 26 -0.76 -2.11 11.74
C CYS A 26 -1.15 -0.63 11.90
N ARG A 27 -0.30 0.28 11.40
CA ARG A 27 -0.51 1.74 11.50
C ARG A 27 -0.50 2.44 10.15
N TRP A 28 -0.68 1.69 9.08
CA TRP A 28 -0.86 2.21 7.74
C TRP A 28 -1.87 1.35 6.98
N VAL A 29 -3.04 1.91 6.70
CA VAL A 29 -4.17 1.22 6.07
C VAL A 29 -4.51 1.90 4.75
N GLN A 30 -4.66 1.11 3.69
CA GLN A 30 -5.15 1.55 2.39
C GLN A 30 -6.53 0.93 2.14
N LEU A 31 -7.56 1.76 1.99
CA LEU A 31 -8.89 1.31 1.56
C LEU A 31 -8.91 1.12 0.05
N ARG A 32 -9.15 -0.11 -0.39
CA ARG A 32 -9.25 -0.48 -1.80
C ARG A 32 -10.54 -1.25 -2.06
N MET A 33 -11.46 -0.65 -2.84
CA MET A 33 -12.76 -1.20 -3.21
C MET A 33 -12.95 -1.07 -4.74
N LYS A 34 -12.23 -1.87 -5.52
CA LYS A 34 -12.04 -1.73 -6.98
C LYS A 34 -13.34 -1.65 -7.79
N GLU A 35 -14.34 -2.45 -7.42
CA GLU A 35 -15.59 -2.57 -8.18
C GLU A 35 -16.71 -1.69 -7.62
N ALA A 36 -16.45 -0.91 -6.56
CA ALA A 36 -17.45 -0.09 -5.90
C ALA A 36 -17.51 1.32 -6.49
N SER A 37 -18.70 1.90 -6.56
CA SER A 37 -18.91 3.30 -6.86
C SER A 37 -18.42 4.20 -5.72
N VAL A 38 -18.16 5.48 -6.03
CA VAL A 38 -17.75 6.47 -5.01
C VAL A 38 -18.79 6.58 -3.88
N ASP A 39 -20.07 6.46 -4.20
CA ASP A 39 -21.16 6.53 -3.21
C ASP A 39 -21.16 5.33 -2.25
N GLU A 40 -20.74 4.16 -2.73
CA GLU A 40 -20.54 2.96 -1.89
C GLU A 40 -19.23 3.04 -1.08
N ILE A 41 -18.17 3.61 -1.64
CA ILE A 41 -16.88 3.78 -0.96
C ILE A 41 -16.98 4.80 0.17
N ARG A 42 -17.69 5.91 -0.04
CA ARG A 42 -17.77 7.05 0.88
C ARG A 42 -18.11 6.67 2.34
N PRO A 43 -19.21 5.96 2.63
CA PRO A 43 -19.55 5.59 4.01
C PRO A 43 -18.52 4.64 4.63
N VAL A 44 -17.93 3.74 3.84
CA VAL A 44 -16.88 2.84 4.31
C VAL A 44 -15.60 3.62 4.60
N ALA A 45 -15.24 4.58 3.75
CA ALA A 45 -14.05 5.42 3.91
C ALA A 45 -14.16 6.31 5.17
N LEU A 46 -15.32 6.91 5.43
CA LEU A 46 -15.55 7.71 6.64
C LEU A 46 -15.36 6.89 7.92
N GLU A 47 -15.91 5.69 7.98
CA GLU A 47 -15.76 4.82 9.15
C GLU A 47 -14.34 4.26 9.28
N ALA A 48 -13.71 3.86 8.17
CA ALA A 48 -12.31 3.41 8.17
C ALA A 48 -11.36 4.54 8.64
N GLN A 49 -11.58 5.77 8.18
CA GLN A 49 -10.82 6.95 8.61
C GLN A 49 -10.97 7.20 10.13
N ARG A 50 -12.20 7.10 10.65
CA ARG A 50 -12.45 7.23 12.09
C ARG A 50 -11.68 6.17 12.88
N LEU A 51 -11.75 4.91 12.47
CA LEU A 51 -11.03 3.80 13.11
C LEU A 51 -9.51 3.99 13.07
N CYS A 52 -8.98 4.42 11.92
CA CYS A 52 -7.55 4.70 11.77
C CYS A 52 -7.10 5.86 12.67
N LYS A 53 -7.87 6.95 12.72
CA LYS A 53 -7.59 8.11 13.57
C LYS A 53 -7.56 7.72 15.06
N GLU A 54 -8.52 6.93 15.53
CA GLU A 54 -8.55 6.44 16.91
C GLU A 54 -7.35 5.56 17.26
N ALA A 55 -6.85 4.79 16.27
CA ALA A 55 -5.68 3.95 16.44
C ALA A 55 -4.34 4.67 16.19
N GLY A 56 -4.34 5.95 15.81
CA GLY A 56 -3.13 6.68 15.41
C GLY A 56 -2.48 6.11 14.15
N ALA A 57 -3.29 5.64 13.19
CA ALA A 57 -2.85 5.03 11.95
C ALA A 57 -3.09 5.95 10.75
N THR A 58 -2.17 5.94 9.79
CA THR A 58 -2.30 6.60 8.48
C THR A 58 -3.37 5.91 7.64
N PHE A 59 -4.27 6.69 7.04
CA PHE A 59 -5.36 6.23 6.20
C PHE A 59 -5.24 6.71 4.76
N ILE A 60 -5.08 5.79 3.82
CA ILE A 60 -4.95 6.04 2.38
C ILE A 60 -6.18 5.50 1.65
N ILE A 61 -6.69 6.23 0.65
CA ILE A 61 -7.73 5.74 -0.26
C ILE A 61 -7.09 5.39 -1.61
N ASP A 62 -7.48 4.24 -2.17
CA ASP A 62 -7.03 3.80 -3.50
C ASP A 62 -7.78 4.57 -4.60
N ASP A 63 -7.08 5.04 -5.65
CA ASP A 63 -7.58 5.63 -6.90
C ASP A 63 -8.33 6.99 -6.78
N HIS A 64 -9.12 7.25 -5.75
CA HIS A 64 -10.12 8.32 -5.69
C HIS A 64 -9.61 9.64 -5.09
N VAL A 65 -8.85 10.42 -5.86
CA VAL A 65 -8.25 11.72 -5.44
C VAL A 65 -9.27 12.73 -4.91
N GLN A 66 -10.43 12.85 -5.59
CA GLN A 66 -11.46 13.81 -5.16
C GLN A 66 -12.08 13.43 -3.82
N LEU A 67 -12.27 12.13 -3.58
CA LEU A 67 -12.78 11.63 -2.31
C LEU A 67 -11.78 11.87 -1.17
N VAL A 68 -10.48 11.68 -1.43
CA VAL A 68 -9.41 12.01 -0.47
C VAL A 68 -9.47 13.47 -0.06
N LYS A 69 -9.61 14.37 -1.03
CA LYS A 69 -9.71 15.82 -0.79
C LYS A 69 -10.96 16.17 0.02
N GLU A 70 -12.10 15.58 -0.34
CA GLU A 70 -13.38 15.82 0.32
C GLU A 70 -13.39 15.36 1.78
N LEU A 71 -12.90 14.15 2.03
CA LEU A 71 -12.87 13.55 3.37
C LEU A 71 -11.68 13.99 4.21
N HIS A 72 -10.72 14.72 3.64
CA HIS A 72 -9.42 15.03 4.27
C HIS A 72 -8.74 13.75 4.81
N ALA A 73 -8.76 12.66 4.01
CA ALA A 73 -7.97 11.47 4.31
C ALA A 73 -6.47 11.80 4.21
N ASP A 74 -5.60 10.99 4.81
CA ASP A 74 -4.17 11.30 4.85
C ASP A 74 -3.51 11.25 3.46
N GLY A 75 -4.08 10.49 2.51
CA GLY A 75 -3.54 10.44 1.17
C GLY A 75 -4.24 9.48 0.21
N VAL A 76 -3.63 9.32 -0.97
CA VAL A 76 -4.12 8.50 -2.08
C VAL A 76 -3.01 7.56 -2.58
N HIS A 77 -3.39 6.38 -3.06
CA HIS A 77 -2.52 5.53 -3.87
C HIS A 77 -3.05 5.43 -5.30
N LEU A 78 -2.17 5.61 -6.29
CA LEU A 78 -2.54 5.70 -7.70
C LEU A 78 -1.86 4.60 -8.52
N GLY A 79 -2.67 3.86 -9.26
CA GLY A 79 -2.20 2.90 -10.25
C GLY A 79 -1.84 3.59 -11.58
N LYS A 80 -1.29 2.81 -12.52
CA LYS A 80 -0.82 3.32 -13.82
C LYS A 80 -1.92 3.88 -14.74
N GLN A 81 -3.18 3.53 -14.49
CA GLN A 81 -4.34 3.97 -15.29
C GLN A 81 -5.20 4.99 -14.58
N ASP A 82 -4.83 5.36 -13.36
CA ASP A 82 -5.53 6.34 -12.55
C ASP A 82 -5.03 7.76 -12.86
N MET A 83 -5.49 8.76 -12.11
CA MET A 83 -5.03 10.13 -12.25
C MET A 83 -3.49 10.21 -12.14
N PRO A 84 -2.79 10.91 -13.04
CA PRO A 84 -1.34 11.08 -12.92
C PRO A 84 -0.93 11.71 -11.59
N VAL A 85 0.15 11.21 -10.97
CA VAL A 85 0.67 11.69 -9.67
C VAL A 85 0.87 13.21 -9.66
N ALA A 86 1.42 13.79 -10.74
CA ALA A 86 1.63 15.24 -10.83
C ALA A 86 0.31 16.03 -10.82
N GLU A 87 -0.76 15.47 -11.36
CA GLU A 87 -2.09 16.09 -11.32
C GLU A 87 -2.72 15.97 -9.94
N ALA A 88 -2.62 14.80 -9.31
CA ALA A 88 -3.08 14.59 -7.95
C ALA A 88 -2.34 15.53 -6.97
N ARG A 89 -1.01 15.70 -7.12
CA ARG A 89 -0.23 16.66 -6.31
C ARG A 89 -0.72 18.09 -6.47
N ARG A 90 -1.02 18.53 -7.69
CA ARG A 90 -1.59 19.88 -7.92
C ARG A 90 -2.96 20.07 -7.27
N LEU A 91 -3.80 19.03 -7.25
CA LEU A 91 -5.15 19.08 -6.67
C LEU A 91 -5.16 19.00 -5.15
N LEU A 92 -4.30 18.17 -4.56
CA LEU A 92 -4.24 17.90 -3.14
C LEU A 92 -3.29 18.85 -2.40
N GLY A 93 -2.20 19.26 -3.03
CA GLY A 93 -1.12 20.03 -2.37
C GLY A 93 -0.15 19.15 -1.58
N GLU A 94 0.80 19.79 -0.88
CA GLU A 94 1.91 19.12 -0.18
C GLU A 94 1.50 18.41 1.14
N GLY A 95 0.32 18.72 1.66
CA GLY A 95 -0.16 18.15 2.94
C GLY A 95 -0.70 16.72 2.86
N PHE A 96 -0.78 16.14 1.65
CA PHE A 96 -1.33 14.80 1.42
C PHE A 96 -0.27 13.83 0.95
N ILE A 97 -0.36 12.58 1.41
CA ILE A 97 0.52 11.49 0.97
C ILE A 97 0.02 10.98 -0.40
N ILE A 98 0.91 10.92 -1.39
CA ILE A 98 0.59 10.36 -2.71
C ILE A 98 1.53 9.19 -3.00
N GLY A 99 0.95 7.99 -3.11
CA GLY A 99 1.66 6.80 -3.57
C GLY A 99 1.46 6.54 -5.05
N GLY A 100 2.47 6.01 -5.73
CA GLY A 100 2.39 5.57 -7.11
C GLY A 100 2.75 4.10 -7.30
N THR A 101 2.11 3.42 -8.24
CA THR A 101 2.44 2.03 -8.61
C THR A 101 3.59 1.98 -9.61
N ALA A 102 4.67 1.27 -9.29
CA ALA A 102 5.79 1.04 -10.19
C ALA A 102 6.11 -0.46 -10.35
N ASN A 103 6.62 -0.82 -11.54
CA ASN A 103 7.13 -2.16 -11.86
C ASN A 103 8.57 -2.09 -12.40
N THR A 104 9.05 -0.91 -12.75
CA THR A 104 10.37 -0.64 -13.30
C THR A 104 11.01 0.56 -12.60
N VAL A 105 12.31 0.72 -12.76
CA VAL A 105 13.00 1.92 -12.25
C VAL A 105 12.55 3.19 -12.99
N ASP A 106 12.18 3.10 -14.24
CA ASP A 106 11.70 4.24 -15.02
C ASP A 106 10.33 4.72 -14.50
N ASP A 107 9.45 3.81 -14.08
CA ASP A 107 8.22 4.15 -13.35
C ASP A 107 8.54 4.89 -12.03
N VAL A 108 9.51 4.37 -11.26
CA VAL A 108 9.92 5.00 -9.98
C VAL A 108 10.44 6.40 -10.21
N GLU A 109 11.34 6.60 -11.21
CA GLU A 109 11.88 7.92 -11.55
C GLU A 109 10.78 8.89 -12.02
N HIS A 110 9.84 8.40 -12.83
CA HIS A 110 8.70 9.18 -13.26
C HIS A 110 7.84 9.66 -12.08
N HIS A 111 7.48 8.77 -11.16
CA HIS A 111 6.70 9.12 -9.97
C HIS A 111 7.45 10.05 -9.02
N TRP A 112 8.76 9.84 -8.82
CA TRP A 112 9.61 10.72 -8.04
C TRP A 112 9.59 12.16 -8.59
N ARG A 113 9.80 12.33 -9.89
CA ARG A 113 9.74 13.65 -10.55
C ARG A 113 8.33 14.26 -10.51
N SER A 114 7.32 13.43 -10.42
CA SER A 114 5.91 13.84 -10.34
C SER A 114 5.45 14.21 -8.92
N GLY A 115 6.32 14.06 -7.90
CA GLY A 115 6.01 14.41 -6.52
C GLY A 115 5.29 13.32 -5.72
N ALA A 116 5.54 12.04 -6.02
CA ALA A 116 5.09 10.94 -5.16
C ALA A 116 5.89 10.91 -3.84
N ASP A 117 5.24 10.46 -2.76
CA ASP A 117 5.86 10.29 -1.43
C ASP A 117 6.32 8.87 -1.19
N TYR A 118 5.76 7.89 -1.88
CA TYR A 118 6.19 6.49 -1.82
C TYR A 118 5.78 5.74 -3.09
N ILE A 119 6.35 4.56 -3.27
CA ILE A 119 6.07 3.65 -4.38
C ILE A 119 5.55 2.32 -3.86
N GLY A 120 4.40 1.88 -4.36
CA GLY A 120 3.98 0.48 -4.31
C GLY A 120 4.61 -0.30 -5.47
N CYS A 121 5.63 -1.09 -5.18
CA CYS A 121 6.45 -1.76 -6.20
C CYS A 121 6.20 -3.27 -6.24
N GLY A 122 5.86 -3.80 -7.40
CA GLY A 122 5.57 -5.23 -7.56
C GLY A 122 5.10 -5.62 -8.96
N PRO A 123 4.65 -6.87 -9.14
CA PRO A 123 4.46 -7.89 -8.09
C PRO A 123 5.77 -8.62 -7.72
N PHE A 124 5.91 -8.96 -6.44
CA PHE A 124 7.02 -9.82 -5.98
C PHE A 124 6.91 -11.22 -6.59
N ARG A 125 5.69 -11.76 -6.60
CA ARG A 125 5.34 -13.10 -7.10
C ARG A 125 3.99 -13.03 -7.79
N PHE A 126 3.67 -13.99 -8.61
CA PHE A 126 2.34 -14.10 -9.22
C PHE A 126 1.23 -14.09 -8.14
N THR A 127 0.18 -13.34 -8.40
CA THR A 127 -1.00 -13.24 -7.51
C THR A 127 -2.27 -13.10 -8.33
N ALA A 128 -3.32 -13.80 -7.93
CA ALA A 128 -4.64 -13.70 -8.56
C ALA A 128 -5.45 -12.47 -8.13
N THR A 129 -4.92 -11.65 -7.20
CA THR A 129 -5.65 -10.49 -6.62
C THR A 129 -5.71 -9.29 -7.58
N LYS A 130 -4.88 -9.26 -8.63
CA LYS A 130 -4.84 -8.19 -9.63
C LYS A 130 -4.93 -8.79 -11.05
N ALA A 131 -5.86 -8.30 -11.88
CA ALA A 131 -6.16 -8.88 -13.19
C ALA A 131 -5.03 -8.71 -14.23
N ASN A 132 -4.33 -7.58 -14.23
CA ASN A 132 -3.24 -7.28 -15.18
C ASN A 132 -1.93 -7.19 -14.42
N LEU A 133 -1.19 -8.31 -14.35
CA LEU A 133 0.10 -8.34 -13.68
C LEU A 133 1.23 -7.95 -14.63
N ALA A 134 2.06 -7.02 -14.19
CA ALA A 134 3.38 -6.78 -14.75
C ALA A 134 4.28 -8.01 -14.52
N PRO A 135 5.43 -8.13 -15.20
CA PRO A 135 6.40 -9.19 -14.94
C PRO A 135 6.78 -9.27 -13.46
N VAL A 136 6.91 -10.51 -12.96
CA VAL A 136 7.29 -10.79 -11.57
C VAL A 136 8.71 -10.26 -11.31
N LEU A 137 8.88 -9.50 -10.23
CA LEU A 137 10.18 -8.91 -9.86
C LEU A 137 11.07 -9.89 -9.08
N GLY A 138 10.53 -10.64 -8.15
CA GLY A 138 11.32 -11.43 -7.21
C GLY A 138 12.33 -10.59 -6.42
N LEU A 139 13.28 -11.24 -5.75
CA LEU A 139 14.33 -10.53 -5.00
C LEU A 139 15.29 -9.77 -5.90
N GLU A 140 15.65 -10.35 -7.06
CA GLU A 140 16.59 -9.73 -8.00
C GLU A 140 16.03 -8.45 -8.61
N GLY A 141 14.73 -8.42 -8.96
CA GLY A 141 14.08 -7.22 -9.47
C GLY A 141 14.10 -6.08 -8.44
N TYR A 142 13.88 -6.37 -7.16
CA TYR A 142 14.00 -5.33 -6.12
C TYR A 142 15.45 -4.86 -5.94
N ARG A 143 16.44 -5.76 -5.94
CA ARG A 143 17.87 -5.38 -5.87
C ARG A 143 18.26 -4.46 -7.02
N ASP A 144 17.85 -4.79 -8.25
CA ASP A 144 18.11 -3.96 -9.43
C ASP A 144 17.48 -2.57 -9.29
N ILE A 145 16.17 -2.51 -8.98
CA ILE A 145 15.45 -1.24 -8.80
C ILE A 145 16.12 -0.38 -7.73
N VAL A 146 16.37 -0.92 -6.53
CA VAL A 146 16.99 -0.17 -5.42
C VAL A 146 18.40 0.29 -5.75
N SER A 147 19.21 -0.56 -6.41
CA SER A 147 20.56 -0.20 -6.84
C SER A 147 20.55 0.97 -7.85
N ARG A 148 19.66 0.90 -8.84
CA ARG A 148 19.52 1.95 -9.87
C ARG A 148 18.93 3.25 -9.30
N MET A 149 18.03 3.17 -8.32
CA MET A 149 17.55 4.34 -7.59
C MET A 149 18.69 5.05 -6.87
N ARG A 150 19.55 4.29 -6.16
CA ARG A 150 20.73 4.84 -5.48
C ARG A 150 21.69 5.50 -6.46
N ALA A 151 21.93 4.88 -7.62
CA ALA A 151 22.80 5.45 -8.66
C ALA A 151 22.25 6.76 -9.27
N LYS A 152 20.95 7.03 -9.11
CA LYS A 152 20.27 8.25 -9.56
C LYS A 152 19.92 9.22 -8.43
N ASP A 153 20.41 8.99 -7.20
CA ASP A 153 20.08 9.77 -5.99
C ASP A 153 18.56 9.88 -5.72
N ILE A 154 17.79 8.86 -6.08
CA ILE A 154 16.35 8.80 -5.80
C ILE A 154 16.12 8.23 -4.40
N ALA A 155 15.71 9.07 -3.45
CA ALA A 155 15.45 8.72 -2.06
C ALA A 155 13.96 8.52 -1.78
N LEU A 156 13.24 7.75 -2.60
CA LEU A 156 11.81 7.50 -2.47
C LEU A 156 11.56 6.17 -1.77
N PRO A 157 10.70 6.11 -0.71
CA PRO A 157 10.35 4.86 -0.06
C PRO A 157 9.71 3.86 -1.02
N ILE A 158 10.21 2.62 -1.03
CA ILE A 158 9.66 1.50 -1.80
C ILE A 158 8.94 0.55 -0.86
N VAL A 159 7.68 0.29 -1.15
CA VAL A 159 6.84 -0.70 -0.47
C VAL A 159 6.62 -1.87 -1.41
N ALA A 160 7.18 -3.02 -1.08
CA ALA A 160 7.06 -4.24 -1.88
C ALA A 160 5.65 -4.83 -1.76
N ILE A 161 5.08 -5.27 -2.88
CA ILE A 161 3.71 -5.80 -2.95
C ILE A 161 3.61 -6.99 -3.92
N GLY A 162 2.59 -7.81 -3.72
CA GLY A 162 2.16 -8.84 -4.67
C GLY A 162 2.66 -10.24 -4.34
N GLY A 163 1.79 -11.08 -3.77
CA GLY A 163 2.07 -12.48 -3.48
C GLY A 163 3.08 -12.73 -2.35
N ILE A 164 3.28 -11.75 -1.47
CA ILE A 164 4.23 -11.82 -0.35
C ILE A 164 3.61 -12.58 0.83
N THR A 165 4.43 -13.44 1.46
CA THR A 165 4.11 -14.15 2.70
C THR A 165 5.06 -13.73 3.82
N ALA A 166 4.76 -14.11 5.06
CA ALA A 166 5.62 -13.82 6.20
C ALA A 166 7.06 -14.35 6.03
N ALA A 167 7.23 -15.49 5.36
CA ALA A 167 8.54 -16.09 5.14
C ALA A 167 9.42 -15.28 4.17
N ASP A 168 8.82 -14.51 3.27
CA ASP A 168 9.54 -13.73 2.27
C ASP A 168 10.08 -12.39 2.84
N ILE A 169 9.46 -11.88 3.91
CA ILE A 169 9.70 -10.52 4.41
C ILE A 169 11.17 -10.24 4.75
N PRO A 170 11.90 -11.10 5.49
CA PRO A 170 13.30 -10.82 5.81
C PRO A 170 14.16 -10.63 4.56
N ASP A 171 14.02 -11.51 3.57
CA ASP A 171 14.82 -11.46 2.35
C ASP A 171 14.45 -10.25 1.48
N ILE A 172 13.15 -9.92 1.41
CA ILE A 172 12.68 -8.73 0.68
C ILE A 172 13.25 -7.46 1.32
N LEU A 173 13.22 -7.31 2.64
CA LEU A 173 13.77 -6.13 3.32
C LEU A 173 15.30 -6.02 3.14
N GLN A 174 16.02 -7.14 3.03
CA GLN A 174 17.46 -7.14 2.73
C GLN A 174 17.79 -6.60 1.33
N THR A 175 16.84 -6.54 0.40
CA THR A 175 17.03 -5.90 -0.91
C THR A 175 17.17 -4.38 -0.82
N GLY A 176 16.78 -3.79 0.32
CA GLY A 176 16.81 -2.35 0.57
C GLY A 176 15.47 -1.66 0.34
N VAL A 177 14.36 -2.40 0.11
CA VAL A 177 13.02 -1.82 0.13
C VAL A 177 12.65 -1.38 1.55
N THR A 178 11.79 -0.36 1.66
CA THR A 178 11.50 0.32 2.93
C THR A 178 10.36 -0.34 3.70
N GLY A 179 9.47 -1.03 3.00
CA GLY A 179 8.29 -1.63 3.62
C GLY A 179 7.63 -2.71 2.75
N ILE A 180 6.58 -3.28 3.33
CA ILE A 180 5.80 -4.37 2.73
C ILE A 180 4.33 -3.98 2.73
N ALA A 181 3.62 -4.19 1.61
CA ALA A 181 2.17 -4.10 1.52
C ALA A 181 1.54 -5.49 1.41
N LEU A 182 0.57 -5.77 2.26
CA LEU A 182 -0.12 -7.05 2.34
C LEU A 182 -1.64 -6.88 2.36
N SER A 183 -2.34 -7.92 1.92
CA SER A 183 -3.79 -8.01 1.94
C SER A 183 -4.24 -9.44 2.25
N GLY A 184 -4.42 -10.27 1.24
CA GLY A 184 -5.00 -11.59 1.35
C GLY A 184 -4.20 -12.59 2.21
N SER A 185 -2.89 -12.43 2.38
CA SER A 185 -2.09 -13.29 3.27
C SER A 185 -2.50 -13.12 4.74
N VAL A 186 -2.89 -11.91 5.14
CA VAL A 186 -3.44 -11.63 6.47
C VAL A 186 -4.80 -12.28 6.63
N LEU A 187 -5.74 -12.01 5.73
CA LEU A 187 -7.13 -12.42 5.89
C LEU A 187 -7.36 -13.93 5.72
N ARG A 188 -6.42 -14.63 5.08
CA ARG A 188 -6.47 -16.11 4.94
C ARG A 188 -5.83 -16.86 6.10
N ALA A 189 -5.18 -16.16 7.03
CA ALA A 189 -4.60 -16.79 8.20
C ALA A 189 -5.70 -17.35 9.13
N GLU A 190 -5.39 -18.38 9.91
CA GLU A 190 -6.29 -18.94 10.91
C GLU A 190 -6.67 -17.91 11.98
N SER A 191 -5.71 -17.06 12.37
CA SER A 191 -5.92 -15.93 13.28
C SER A 191 -5.38 -14.64 12.63
N PRO A 192 -6.21 -13.88 11.86
CA PRO A 192 -5.76 -12.71 11.11
C PRO A 192 -5.13 -11.60 11.98
N VAL A 193 -5.62 -11.40 13.21
CA VAL A 193 -5.07 -10.41 14.15
C VAL A 193 -3.66 -10.79 14.58
N GLU A 194 -3.44 -12.06 14.95
CA GLU A 194 -2.12 -12.56 15.37
C GLU A 194 -1.13 -12.56 14.19
N GLU A 195 -1.59 -12.92 13.01
CA GLU A 195 -0.76 -12.83 11.80
C GLU A 195 -0.37 -11.38 11.52
N THR A 196 -1.30 -10.43 11.61
CA THR A 196 -0.96 -9.00 11.47
C THR A 196 0.10 -8.59 12.50
N ARG A 197 -0.04 -8.99 13.76
CA ARG A 197 0.92 -8.70 14.84
C ARG A 197 2.31 -9.27 14.53
N ARG A 198 2.36 -10.49 14.01
CA ARG A 198 3.59 -11.13 13.56
C ARG A 198 4.25 -10.35 12.42
N LEU A 199 3.47 -9.95 11.42
CA LEU A 199 3.94 -9.20 10.25
C LEU A 199 4.45 -7.81 10.63
N VAL A 200 3.77 -7.12 11.56
CA VAL A 200 4.22 -5.85 12.12
C VAL A 200 5.61 -5.99 12.76
N ARG A 201 5.83 -7.03 13.57
CA ARG A 201 7.17 -7.30 14.15
C ARG A 201 8.23 -7.57 13.09
N LEU A 202 7.92 -8.38 12.08
CA LEU A 202 8.86 -8.71 11.00
C LEU A 202 9.26 -7.48 10.16
N THR A 203 8.40 -6.47 10.07
CA THR A 203 8.67 -5.24 9.30
C THR A 203 9.25 -4.10 10.15
N GLY A 204 9.68 -4.40 11.39
CA GLY A 204 10.33 -3.41 12.28
C GLY A 204 9.35 -2.43 12.95
N GLY A 205 8.06 -2.72 13.00
CA GLY A 205 7.06 -2.00 13.77
C GLY A 205 6.83 -2.69 15.12
N LEU A 206 6.85 -1.94 16.22
CA LEU A 206 6.78 -2.35 17.63
C LEU A 206 8.14 -2.86 18.18
N SER A 207 9.06 -1.97 18.45
CA SER A 207 9.96 -2.08 19.61
C SER A 207 9.34 -1.33 20.78
#